data_2ae2bbacc8c1ca1f5dc6a71314212235
#
_entry.id   2ae2bbacc8c1ca1f5dc6a71314212235
#
_cell.length_a   1.000
_cell.length_b   1.000
_cell.length_c   1.000
_cell.angle_alpha   90.00
_cell.angle_beta   90.00
_cell.angle_gamma   90.00
#
_symmetry.space_group_name_H-M   'P 1'
#
loop_
_entity.id
_entity.type
_entity.pdbx_description
1 polymer ?
#
loop_
_entity_poly.entity_id
_entity_poly.type
_entity_poly.pdbx_seq_one_letter_code
_entity_poly.pdbx_strand_id
1 'polypeptide(L)'
;MDSIRLRDLFRNTAEYENKEVVVHGWVRNNRNSNKFGFIELNDGTFFKSVQVVYEEEFISNFEEISKAYVATALKVTGTVVPTPGAKQPFEIKATAIEIEGTSTPDYPLQPKKHSMEFLREIAHLRPRSNTFSAVFRVRSLTAYALHQFFQDRDFVYAHTPIITASDCEGAGEMFQVTTMDLHNIPKNDDGTIDFSGDFFAKPANLTVSGQLEGEAMAMAFRNIYTFGPTFRAENSNTARHASEFWMIEPEIAFAELEDIMVLAEDMIKYVISYVLEKAPEEMEFFNRFIDKGLLDRLDNIVNSDFARITYTEAVDILKKSDRKFQYPVEWGIDLQTEHERYITEEVFKKPVFVTDYPKEIKAFYMRLNDDGKTVAAVDLLVPGVGEIIGGSQREERYDELVKKIEANGMTKDDYWWYLDLRKYGGVKHAGYGLGFERIIMYITGMSNIRDVLPFPRTPKSAEF
;
A
#
# COMPACT_ATOMS: atom_id res chain seq x y z
N MET A 1 -16.46 32.98 -15.70
CA MET A 1 -17.11 31.86 -14.97
C MET A 1 -16.03 31.05 -14.32
N ASP A 2 -16.17 30.71 -13.05
CA ASP A 2 -15.18 29.82 -12.39
C ASP A 2 -15.29 28.41 -12.96
N SER A 3 -14.17 27.70 -13.07
CA SER A 3 -14.16 26.33 -13.59
C SER A 3 -14.77 25.34 -12.59
N ILE A 4 -15.50 24.35 -13.09
CA ILE A 4 -16.15 23.30 -12.30
C ILE A 4 -15.38 22.00 -12.48
N ARG A 5 -15.20 21.23 -11.40
CA ARG A 5 -14.55 19.92 -11.45
C ARG A 5 -15.53 18.86 -11.95
N LEU A 6 -15.05 17.91 -12.76
CA LEU A 6 -15.88 16.81 -13.23
C LEU A 6 -16.51 16.01 -12.09
N ARG A 7 -15.78 15.82 -10.97
CA ARG A 7 -16.35 15.19 -9.79
C ARG A 7 -17.64 15.82 -9.30
N ASP A 8 -17.69 17.14 -9.29
CA ASP A 8 -18.84 17.90 -8.81
C ASP A 8 -20.00 17.78 -9.81
N LEU A 9 -19.71 17.80 -11.12
CA LEU A 9 -20.72 17.55 -12.17
C LEU A 9 -21.34 16.15 -12.06
N PHE A 10 -20.51 15.11 -11.89
CA PHE A 10 -20.99 13.73 -11.78
C PHE A 10 -21.79 13.48 -10.49
N ARG A 11 -21.39 14.10 -9.38
CA ARG A 11 -22.07 13.94 -8.08
C ARG A 11 -23.36 14.73 -7.95
N ASN A 12 -23.45 15.88 -8.61
CA ASN A 12 -24.56 16.83 -8.50
C ASN A 12 -25.14 17.16 -9.88
N THR A 13 -25.25 16.18 -10.78
CA THR A 13 -25.68 16.40 -12.18
C THR A 13 -26.92 17.26 -12.30
N ALA A 14 -27.95 17.02 -11.47
CA ALA A 14 -29.21 17.77 -11.49
C ALA A 14 -29.06 19.28 -11.24
N GLU A 15 -28.01 19.68 -10.50
CA GLU A 15 -27.76 21.11 -10.25
C GLU A 15 -27.23 21.87 -11.49
N TYR A 16 -26.63 21.11 -12.42
CA TYR A 16 -25.97 21.69 -13.60
C TYR A 16 -26.73 21.45 -14.91
N GLU A 17 -27.83 20.71 -14.88
CA GLU A 17 -28.65 20.44 -16.07
C GLU A 17 -29.06 21.74 -16.80
N ASN A 18 -28.81 21.79 -18.10
CA ASN A 18 -29.07 22.91 -19.00
C ASN A 18 -28.35 24.21 -18.58
N LYS A 19 -27.34 24.15 -17.74
CA LYS A 19 -26.51 25.29 -17.38
C LYS A 19 -25.20 25.28 -18.17
N GLU A 20 -24.71 26.49 -18.47
CA GLU A 20 -23.39 26.68 -19.02
C GLU A 20 -22.33 26.47 -17.93
N VAL A 21 -21.29 25.70 -18.25
CA VAL A 21 -20.17 25.38 -17.37
C VAL A 21 -18.85 25.60 -18.09
N VAL A 22 -17.79 25.82 -17.30
CA VAL A 22 -16.39 25.79 -17.77
C VAL A 22 -15.70 24.63 -17.10
N VAL A 23 -15.09 23.75 -17.89
CA VAL A 23 -14.31 22.62 -17.40
C VAL A 23 -12.92 22.63 -18.04
N HIS A 24 -11.91 22.23 -17.29
CA HIS A 24 -10.57 21.98 -17.80
C HIS A 24 -10.30 20.49 -17.80
N GLY A 25 -9.43 19.98 -18.68
CA GLY A 25 -9.06 18.56 -18.64
C GLY A 25 -8.18 18.15 -19.81
N TRP A 26 -7.82 16.90 -19.79
CA TRP A 26 -7.00 16.29 -20.83
C TRP A 26 -7.83 15.38 -21.71
N VAL A 27 -7.58 15.45 -23.01
CA VAL A 27 -8.18 14.56 -24.01
C VAL A 27 -7.74 13.11 -23.74
N ARG A 28 -8.72 12.23 -23.54
CA ARG A 28 -8.54 10.78 -23.46
C ARG A 28 -8.77 10.10 -24.79
N ASN A 29 -9.72 10.64 -25.56
CA ASN A 29 -10.05 10.20 -26.88
C ASN A 29 -10.69 11.36 -27.66
N ASN A 30 -10.45 11.45 -28.97
CA ASN A 30 -11.06 12.43 -29.84
C ASN A 30 -11.52 11.71 -31.13
N ARG A 31 -12.81 11.75 -31.39
CA ARG A 31 -13.43 11.15 -32.59
C ARG A 31 -14.21 12.25 -33.29
N ASN A 32 -13.99 12.44 -34.57
CA ASN A 32 -14.67 13.44 -35.35
C ASN A 32 -15.25 12.90 -36.64
N SER A 33 -16.23 13.62 -37.18
CA SER A 33 -16.74 13.53 -38.54
C SER A 33 -16.61 14.92 -39.17
N ASN A 34 -17.10 15.08 -40.40
CA ASN A 34 -16.89 16.32 -41.17
C ASN A 34 -17.44 17.60 -40.47
N LYS A 35 -18.45 17.51 -39.61
CA LYS A 35 -19.14 18.64 -39.03
C LYS A 35 -19.30 18.61 -37.50
N PHE A 36 -18.97 17.50 -36.87
CA PHE A 36 -19.09 17.36 -35.42
C PHE A 36 -18.07 16.35 -34.89
N GLY A 37 -17.76 16.42 -33.59
CA GLY A 37 -16.88 15.48 -32.94
C GLY A 37 -17.23 15.26 -31.47
N PHE A 38 -16.56 14.25 -30.90
CA PHE A 38 -16.71 13.82 -29.52
C PHE A 38 -15.34 13.72 -28.87
N ILE A 39 -15.14 14.45 -27.79
CA ILE A 39 -13.95 14.34 -26.94
C ILE A 39 -14.34 13.65 -25.65
N GLU A 40 -13.60 12.63 -25.26
CA GLU A 40 -13.58 12.16 -23.89
C GLU A 40 -12.58 12.98 -23.09
N LEU A 41 -13.09 13.85 -22.20
CA LEU A 41 -12.29 14.76 -21.38
C LEU A 41 -12.26 14.28 -19.93
N ASN A 42 -11.07 14.31 -19.32
CA ASN A 42 -10.88 13.98 -17.91
C ASN A 42 -10.01 15.03 -17.22
N ASP A 43 -10.48 15.55 -16.10
CA ASP A 43 -9.79 16.60 -15.32
C ASP A 43 -8.95 16.02 -14.16
N GLY A 44 -8.90 14.71 -14.01
CA GLY A 44 -8.23 14.07 -12.90
C GLY A 44 -9.00 14.07 -11.57
N THR A 45 -10.13 14.76 -11.41
CA THR A 45 -10.88 14.81 -10.14
C THR A 45 -11.87 13.65 -9.97
N PHE A 46 -12.23 12.99 -11.06
CA PHE A 46 -13.13 11.84 -11.07
C PHE A 46 -12.61 10.71 -11.96
N PHE A 47 -12.99 9.48 -11.67
CA PHE A 47 -12.52 8.32 -12.45
C PHE A 47 -13.09 8.31 -13.87
N LYS A 48 -14.38 8.59 -14.01
CA LYS A 48 -15.05 8.66 -15.32
C LYS A 48 -14.70 9.95 -16.06
N SER A 49 -14.56 9.86 -17.38
CA SER A 49 -14.45 11.01 -18.27
C SER A 49 -15.82 11.53 -18.69
N VAL A 50 -15.92 12.82 -19.01
CA VAL A 50 -17.11 13.42 -19.60
C VAL A 50 -17.01 13.41 -21.12
N GLN A 51 -18.12 13.18 -21.82
CA GLN A 51 -18.20 13.38 -23.25
C GLN A 51 -18.47 14.86 -23.54
N VAL A 52 -17.61 15.45 -24.34
CA VAL A 52 -17.79 16.80 -24.89
C VAL A 52 -18.18 16.63 -26.37
N VAL A 53 -19.31 17.21 -26.74
CA VAL A 53 -19.79 17.28 -28.15
C VAL A 53 -19.41 18.63 -28.68
N TYR A 54 -18.76 18.69 -29.84
CA TYR A 54 -18.41 19.93 -30.51
C TYR A 54 -18.80 19.89 -31.99
N GLU A 55 -19.31 21.04 -32.50
CA GLU A 55 -19.85 21.16 -33.84
C GLU A 55 -19.17 22.33 -34.56
N GLU A 56 -18.95 22.20 -35.89
CA GLU A 56 -18.31 23.24 -36.73
C GLU A 56 -19.03 24.56 -36.66
N GLU A 57 -20.36 24.53 -36.51
CA GLU A 57 -21.20 25.73 -36.44
C GLU A 57 -20.93 26.59 -35.19
N PHE A 58 -20.55 25.94 -34.08
CA PHE A 58 -20.40 26.64 -32.79
C PHE A 58 -18.92 26.85 -32.37
N ILE A 59 -17.99 26.09 -32.93
CA ILE A 59 -16.58 26.10 -32.53
C ILE A 59 -15.73 26.78 -33.61
N SER A 60 -15.25 27.99 -33.37
CA SER A 60 -14.49 28.77 -34.34
C SER A 60 -13.18 28.14 -34.80
N ASN A 61 -12.55 27.30 -33.95
CA ASN A 61 -11.33 26.59 -34.23
C ASN A 61 -11.58 25.07 -34.41
N PHE A 62 -12.71 24.67 -35.01
CA PHE A 62 -13.14 23.29 -35.18
C PHE A 62 -12.06 22.45 -35.86
N GLU A 63 -11.41 22.92 -36.91
CA GLU A 63 -10.36 22.16 -37.60
C GLU A 63 -9.16 21.85 -36.71
N GLU A 64 -8.77 22.80 -35.85
CA GLU A 64 -7.68 22.60 -34.88
C GLU A 64 -8.07 21.60 -33.80
N ILE A 65 -9.26 21.75 -33.22
CA ILE A 65 -9.82 20.84 -32.19
C ILE A 65 -9.99 19.41 -32.75
N SER A 66 -10.44 19.29 -34.00
CA SER A 66 -10.63 17.97 -34.64
C SER A 66 -9.31 17.19 -34.77
N LYS A 67 -8.17 17.86 -34.79
CA LYS A 67 -6.83 17.29 -34.85
C LYS A 67 -6.13 17.18 -33.48
N ALA A 68 -6.79 17.57 -32.39
CA ALA A 68 -6.22 17.50 -31.06
C ALA A 68 -5.89 16.05 -30.66
N TYR A 69 -4.64 15.80 -30.32
CA TYR A 69 -4.15 14.50 -29.90
C TYR A 69 -4.57 14.15 -28.47
N VAL A 70 -4.51 12.87 -28.13
CA VAL A 70 -4.62 12.39 -26.74
C VAL A 70 -3.61 13.11 -25.86
N ALA A 71 -4.02 13.44 -24.64
CA ALA A 71 -3.27 14.24 -23.66
C ALA A 71 -3.20 15.76 -23.95
N THR A 72 -3.78 16.27 -25.03
CA THR A 72 -3.98 17.71 -25.19
C THR A 72 -4.81 18.26 -24.03
N ALA A 73 -4.35 19.33 -23.39
CA ALA A 73 -5.09 20.02 -22.33
C ALA A 73 -6.03 21.04 -22.95
N LEU A 74 -7.30 21.01 -22.52
CA LEU A 74 -8.36 21.84 -23.05
C LEU A 74 -9.09 22.57 -21.90
N LYS A 75 -9.52 23.80 -22.20
CA LYS A 75 -10.59 24.48 -21.49
C LYS A 75 -11.83 24.46 -22.37
N VAL A 76 -12.92 23.92 -21.85
CA VAL A 76 -14.21 23.77 -22.57
C VAL A 76 -15.27 24.60 -21.87
N THR A 77 -15.91 25.46 -22.62
CA THR A 77 -17.16 26.15 -22.22
C THR A 77 -18.31 25.49 -22.95
N GLY A 78 -19.38 25.14 -22.26
CA GLY A 78 -20.52 24.48 -22.89
C GLY A 78 -21.66 24.20 -21.94
N THR A 79 -22.79 23.75 -22.50
CA THR A 79 -24.01 23.44 -21.76
C THR A 79 -24.04 21.97 -21.37
N VAL A 80 -24.33 21.67 -20.10
CA VAL A 80 -24.57 20.30 -19.60
C VAL A 80 -25.93 19.83 -20.10
N VAL A 81 -25.95 18.76 -20.88
CA VAL A 81 -27.16 18.18 -21.46
C VAL A 81 -27.36 16.76 -20.90
N PRO A 82 -28.48 16.48 -20.24
CA PRO A 82 -28.81 15.13 -19.78
C PRO A 82 -28.92 14.15 -20.95
N THR A 83 -28.42 12.94 -20.76
CA THR A 83 -28.50 11.87 -21.76
C THR A 83 -29.16 10.62 -21.17
N PRO A 84 -30.47 10.66 -20.88
CA PRO A 84 -31.19 9.55 -20.27
C PRO A 84 -31.12 8.32 -21.18
N GLY A 85 -30.72 7.18 -20.61
CA GLY A 85 -30.57 5.91 -21.35
C GLY A 85 -29.22 5.71 -22.04
N ALA A 86 -28.34 6.71 -22.05
CA ALA A 86 -26.95 6.55 -22.52
C ALA A 86 -26.03 5.94 -21.42
N LYS A 87 -24.78 5.60 -21.80
CA LYS A 87 -23.78 5.10 -20.83
C LYS A 87 -23.36 6.12 -19.79
N GLN A 88 -23.38 7.42 -20.16
CA GLN A 88 -23.10 8.55 -19.27
C GLN A 88 -24.40 9.28 -18.95
N PRO A 89 -24.51 9.88 -17.73
CA PRO A 89 -25.73 10.58 -17.33
C PRO A 89 -25.94 11.91 -18.07
N PHE A 90 -24.89 12.51 -18.60
CA PHE A 90 -24.91 13.78 -19.33
C PHE A 90 -23.73 13.88 -20.29
N GLU A 91 -23.78 14.85 -21.16
CA GLU A 91 -22.69 15.32 -22.01
C GLU A 91 -22.56 16.85 -21.92
N ILE A 92 -21.43 17.40 -22.35
CA ILE A 92 -21.24 18.85 -22.47
C ILE A 92 -21.30 19.22 -23.95
N LYS A 93 -22.30 20.02 -24.36
CA LYS A 93 -22.32 20.62 -25.69
C LYS A 93 -21.49 21.90 -25.68
N ALA A 94 -20.33 21.83 -26.31
CA ALA A 94 -19.36 22.92 -26.30
C ALA A 94 -19.83 24.11 -27.12
N THR A 95 -19.66 25.32 -26.57
CA THR A 95 -19.81 26.59 -27.23
C THR A 95 -18.46 27.25 -27.50
N ALA A 96 -17.42 26.90 -26.75
CA ALA A 96 -16.04 27.29 -27.01
C ALA A 96 -15.08 26.25 -26.49
N ILE A 97 -13.97 26.04 -27.21
CA ILE A 97 -12.86 25.16 -26.76
C ILE A 97 -11.54 25.90 -26.99
N GLU A 98 -10.74 26.02 -25.93
CA GLU A 98 -9.42 26.62 -25.96
C GLU A 98 -8.36 25.49 -25.69
N ILE A 99 -7.27 25.48 -26.46
CA ILE A 99 -6.13 24.61 -26.18
C ILE A 99 -5.21 25.31 -25.19
N GLU A 100 -5.03 24.70 -24.00
CA GLU A 100 -4.14 25.21 -22.96
C GLU A 100 -2.75 24.55 -23.01
N GLY A 101 -2.67 23.32 -23.56
CA GLY A 101 -1.42 22.62 -23.74
C GLY A 101 -1.53 21.57 -24.84
N THR A 102 -0.61 21.59 -25.78
CA THR A 102 -0.58 20.67 -26.93
C THR A 102 0.02 19.32 -26.57
N SER A 103 -0.39 18.29 -27.30
CA SER A 103 0.23 16.97 -27.29
C SER A 103 0.68 16.59 -28.70
N THR A 104 1.46 15.56 -28.84
CA THR A 104 2.08 15.11 -30.10
C THR A 104 1.68 13.67 -30.41
N PRO A 105 1.79 13.24 -31.69
CA PRO A 105 1.39 11.88 -32.12
C PRO A 105 2.19 10.75 -31.48
N ASP A 106 3.38 11.04 -30.97
CA ASP A 106 4.27 10.10 -30.31
C ASP A 106 3.94 9.88 -28.80
N TYR A 107 2.88 10.54 -28.28
CA TYR A 107 2.43 10.30 -26.91
C TYR A 107 2.18 8.80 -26.68
N PRO A 108 2.85 8.15 -25.68
CA PRO A 108 2.90 6.69 -25.62
C PRO A 108 1.59 6.03 -25.17
N LEU A 109 0.74 6.73 -24.39
CA LEU A 109 -0.52 6.19 -23.89
C LEU A 109 -1.67 6.42 -24.88
N GLN A 110 -1.61 5.79 -26.05
CA GLN A 110 -2.67 5.81 -27.03
C GLN A 110 -3.92 5.01 -26.54
N PRO A 111 -5.13 5.23 -27.11
CA PRO A 111 -6.36 4.53 -26.74
C PRO A 111 -6.33 3.03 -27.15
N LYS A 112 -5.44 2.26 -26.53
CA LYS A 112 -5.28 0.82 -26.71
C LYS A 112 -4.88 0.16 -25.39
N LYS A 113 -4.94 -1.17 -25.33
CA LYS A 113 -4.44 -1.91 -24.17
C LYS A 113 -2.92 -1.87 -24.13
N HIS A 114 -2.36 -1.53 -22.98
CA HIS A 114 -0.92 -1.55 -22.69
C HIS A 114 -0.60 -2.68 -21.70
N SER A 115 0.58 -3.29 -21.82
CA SER A 115 1.06 -4.25 -20.81
C SER A 115 1.52 -3.53 -19.54
N MET A 116 1.54 -4.24 -18.41
CA MET A 116 2.02 -3.68 -17.14
C MET A 116 3.52 -3.40 -17.20
N GLU A 117 4.29 -4.22 -17.91
CA GLU A 117 5.72 -4.03 -18.15
C GLU A 117 5.99 -2.68 -18.82
N PHE A 118 5.32 -2.42 -19.94
CA PHE A 118 5.44 -1.14 -20.65
C PHE A 118 5.04 0.05 -19.75
N LEU A 119 3.96 -0.09 -18.97
CA LEU A 119 3.51 0.98 -18.07
C LEU A 119 4.50 1.25 -16.92
N ARG A 120 5.32 0.26 -16.53
CA ARG A 120 6.43 0.47 -15.57
C ARG A 120 7.58 1.27 -16.18
N GLU A 121 7.88 1.06 -17.47
CA GLU A 121 8.93 1.82 -18.18
C GLU A 121 8.59 3.31 -18.30
N ILE A 122 7.31 3.67 -18.32
CA ILE A 122 6.80 5.04 -18.37
C ILE A 122 6.07 5.44 -17.08
N ALA A 123 6.64 5.10 -15.91
CA ALA A 123 5.99 5.28 -14.62
C ALA A 123 5.48 6.72 -14.39
N HIS A 124 6.19 7.74 -14.92
CA HIS A 124 5.81 9.16 -14.85
C HIS A 124 4.53 9.50 -15.66
N LEU A 125 4.15 8.69 -16.65
CA LEU A 125 2.93 8.89 -17.44
C LEU A 125 1.81 7.93 -17.07
N ARG A 126 2.13 6.74 -16.51
CA ARG A 126 1.12 5.70 -16.22
C ARG A 126 -0.05 6.15 -15.33
N PRO A 127 0.05 7.17 -14.42
CA PRO A 127 -1.11 7.68 -13.70
C PRO A 127 -2.24 8.20 -14.60
N ARG A 128 -1.92 8.54 -15.85
CA ARG A 128 -2.88 8.96 -16.85
C ARG A 128 -3.67 7.79 -17.48
N SER A 129 -3.28 6.53 -17.23
CA SER A 129 -4.06 5.36 -17.66
C SER A 129 -5.22 5.10 -16.70
N ASN A 130 -6.29 4.43 -17.15
CA ASN A 130 -7.43 4.10 -16.30
C ASN A 130 -7.02 3.19 -15.14
N THR A 131 -6.18 2.19 -15.39
CA THR A 131 -5.72 1.26 -14.35
C THR A 131 -5.00 2.00 -13.23
N PHE A 132 -4.01 2.83 -13.54
CA PHE A 132 -3.23 3.51 -12.52
C PHE A 132 -3.92 4.73 -11.92
N SER A 133 -4.82 5.37 -12.67
CA SER A 133 -5.73 6.36 -12.08
C SER A 133 -6.59 5.72 -10.99
N ALA A 134 -7.16 4.53 -11.23
CA ALA A 134 -7.94 3.81 -10.23
C ALA A 134 -7.07 3.37 -9.04
N VAL A 135 -5.89 2.75 -9.30
CA VAL A 135 -4.98 2.28 -8.24
C VAL A 135 -4.59 3.42 -7.30
N PHE A 136 -4.14 4.55 -7.83
CA PHE A 136 -3.63 5.64 -6.97
C PHE A 136 -4.74 6.41 -6.27
N ARG A 137 -5.97 6.42 -6.81
CA ARG A 137 -7.14 6.92 -6.08
C ARG A 137 -7.50 6.03 -4.90
N VAL A 138 -7.57 4.71 -5.12
CA VAL A 138 -7.81 3.76 -4.05
C VAL A 138 -6.68 3.80 -3.01
N ARG A 139 -5.41 3.87 -3.44
CA ARG A 139 -4.27 4.05 -2.53
C ARG A 139 -4.43 5.27 -1.62
N SER A 140 -4.81 6.42 -2.20
CA SER A 140 -5.03 7.66 -1.44
C SER A 140 -6.18 7.53 -0.43
N LEU A 141 -7.31 6.94 -0.83
CA LEU A 141 -8.45 6.70 0.07
C LEU A 141 -8.11 5.71 1.19
N THR A 142 -7.38 4.65 0.87
CA THR A 142 -6.93 3.66 1.86
C THR A 142 -6.02 4.28 2.91
N ALA A 143 -5.08 5.15 2.50
CA ALA A 143 -4.22 5.87 3.44
C ALA A 143 -5.04 6.77 4.38
N TYR A 144 -6.00 7.50 3.84
CA TYR A 144 -6.88 8.34 4.65
C TYR A 144 -7.75 7.49 5.61
N ALA A 145 -8.32 6.38 5.13
CA ALA A 145 -9.12 5.49 5.95
C ALA A 145 -8.33 4.89 7.14
N LEU A 146 -7.06 4.54 6.92
CA LEU A 146 -6.17 4.07 7.99
C LEU A 146 -5.94 5.16 9.04
N HIS A 147 -5.62 6.38 8.62
CA HIS A 147 -5.50 7.49 9.56
C HIS A 147 -6.80 7.73 10.33
N GLN A 148 -7.94 7.74 9.66
CA GLN A 148 -9.23 7.94 10.30
C GLN A 148 -9.53 6.82 11.30
N PHE A 149 -9.30 5.56 10.93
CA PHE A 149 -9.53 4.40 11.80
C PHE A 149 -8.78 4.53 13.14
N PHE A 150 -7.51 4.89 13.11
CA PHE A 150 -6.69 5.02 14.31
C PHE A 150 -7.01 6.30 15.10
N GLN A 151 -7.20 7.44 14.42
CA GLN A 151 -7.53 8.70 15.08
C GLN A 151 -8.89 8.66 15.79
N ASP A 152 -9.90 8.03 15.19
CA ASP A 152 -11.23 7.84 15.79
C ASP A 152 -11.21 6.91 17.03
N ARG A 153 -10.07 6.24 17.28
CA ARG A 153 -9.81 5.35 18.42
C ARG A 153 -8.77 5.90 19.40
N ASP A 154 -8.50 7.20 19.34
CA ASP A 154 -7.55 7.90 20.21
C ASP A 154 -6.10 7.38 20.13
N PHE A 155 -5.68 6.84 18.98
CA PHE A 155 -4.29 6.51 18.74
C PHE A 155 -3.50 7.75 18.34
N VAL A 156 -2.32 7.92 18.91
CA VAL A 156 -1.37 8.98 18.53
C VAL A 156 -0.57 8.54 17.31
N TYR A 157 -0.59 9.36 16.25
CA TYR A 157 0.30 9.15 15.11
C TYR A 157 1.74 9.49 15.49
N ALA A 158 2.61 8.50 15.49
CA ALA A 158 4.01 8.63 15.89
C ALA A 158 4.92 8.77 14.65
N HIS A 159 5.76 9.82 14.67
CA HIS A 159 6.85 9.95 13.71
C HIS A 159 8.08 9.23 14.27
N THR A 160 8.48 8.13 13.63
CA THR A 160 9.72 7.41 13.94
C THR A 160 10.81 7.75 12.92
N PRO A 161 12.10 7.70 13.30
CA PRO A 161 13.20 8.06 12.39
C PRO A 161 13.28 7.15 11.18
N ILE A 162 13.53 7.73 10.01
CA ILE A 162 13.85 6.98 8.77
C ILE A 162 15.31 6.53 8.79
N ILE A 163 16.20 7.35 9.37
CA ILE A 163 17.62 7.02 9.54
C ILE A 163 17.83 6.50 10.96
N THR A 164 18.35 5.30 11.10
CA THR A 164 18.54 4.64 12.38
C THR A 164 19.92 3.99 12.50
N ALA A 165 20.40 3.87 13.71
CA ALA A 165 21.59 3.06 14.04
C ALA A 165 21.20 1.68 14.60
N SER A 166 19.91 1.37 14.74
CA SER A 166 19.40 0.11 15.30
C SER A 166 18.79 -0.76 14.21
N ASP A 167 19.07 -2.06 14.24
CA ASP A 167 18.39 -3.06 13.40
C ASP A 167 17.18 -3.63 14.15
N CYS A 168 15.98 -3.28 13.72
CA CYS A 168 14.75 -3.75 14.35
C CYS A 168 14.55 -5.27 14.21
N GLU A 169 14.94 -5.84 13.08
CA GLU A 169 14.72 -7.27 12.80
C GLU A 169 15.92 -8.15 13.21
N GLY A 170 17.11 -7.53 13.45
CA GLY A 170 18.31 -8.23 13.89
C GLY A 170 19.00 -9.07 12.82
N ALA A 171 18.53 -9.04 11.58
CA ALA A 171 19.08 -9.78 10.44
C ALA A 171 18.76 -9.09 9.11
N GLY A 172 18.29 -7.83 9.15
CA GLY A 172 17.82 -7.11 7.98
C GLY A 172 18.97 -6.66 7.08
N GLU A 173 18.87 -6.91 5.78
CA GLU A 173 19.72 -6.25 4.78
C GLU A 173 19.28 -4.78 4.70
N MET A 174 20.03 -3.90 5.36
CA MET A 174 19.74 -2.47 5.45
C MET A 174 20.54 -1.66 4.42
N PHE A 175 19.91 -0.64 3.84
CA PHE A 175 20.63 0.37 3.07
C PHE A 175 21.44 1.27 4.00
N GLN A 176 22.75 1.36 3.77
CA GLN A 176 23.63 2.22 4.55
C GLN A 176 23.49 3.68 4.12
N VAL A 177 23.46 4.58 5.10
CA VAL A 177 23.47 6.04 4.92
C VAL A 177 24.83 6.57 5.36
N THR A 178 25.55 7.21 4.45
CA THR A 178 26.86 7.77 4.72
C THR A 178 27.12 9.03 3.89
N THR A 179 27.94 9.93 4.42
CA THR A 179 28.48 11.10 3.69
C THR A 179 29.96 10.96 3.36
N MET A 180 30.55 9.79 3.65
CA MET A 180 31.95 9.50 3.33
C MET A 180 32.17 9.42 1.81
N ASP A 181 33.37 9.82 1.38
CA ASP A 181 33.81 9.60 0.01
C ASP A 181 34.06 8.11 -0.23
N LEU A 182 33.23 7.48 -1.03
CA LEU A 182 33.33 6.04 -1.34
C LEU A 182 34.60 5.67 -2.13
N HIS A 183 35.33 6.65 -2.70
CA HIS A 183 36.62 6.42 -3.33
C HIS A 183 37.79 6.41 -2.34
N ASN A 184 37.56 6.93 -1.13
CA ASN A 184 38.60 7.04 -0.09
C ASN A 184 38.00 6.78 1.31
N ILE A 185 37.55 5.55 1.52
CA ILE A 185 36.90 5.13 2.77
C ILE A 185 37.97 5.01 3.88
N PRO A 186 37.85 5.78 4.99
CA PRO A 186 38.77 5.66 6.13
C PRO A 186 38.62 4.30 6.81
N LYS A 187 39.72 3.76 7.32
CA LYS A 187 39.75 2.46 7.97
C LYS A 187 40.51 2.51 9.30
N ASN A 188 40.04 1.72 10.24
CA ASN A 188 40.71 1.41 11.49
C ASN A 188 41.93 0.50 11.25
N ASP A 189 42.77 0.34 12.26
CA ASP A 189 43.98 -0.52 12.20
C ASP A 189 43.65 -2.00 11.93
N ASP A 190 42.45 -2.45 12.29
CA ASP A 190 41.94 -3.81 12.07
C ASP A 190 41.32 -4.00 10.66
N GLY A 191 41.28 -2.94 9.83
CA GLY A 191 40.73 -2.95 8.49
C GLY A 191 39.23 -2.71 8.38
N THR A 192 38.52 -2.55 9.51
CA THR A 192 37.12 -2.13 9.53
C THR A 192 36.96 -0.67 9.13
N ILE A 193 35.75 -0.26 8.71
CA ILE A 193 35.50 1.14 8.33
C ILE A 193 35.51 2.03 9.58
N ASP A 194 36.25 3.11 9.52
CA ASP A 194 36.24 4.16 10.56
C ASP A 194 35.10 5.16 10.28
N PHE A 195 34.02 5.04 11.05
CA PHE A 195 32.88 5.95 10.98
C PHE A 195 33.01 7.22 11.83
N SER A 196 34.10 7.41 12.57
CA SER A 196 34.25 8.54 13.50
C SER A 196 34.17 9.91 12.80
N GLY A 197 34.56 9.96 11.54
CA GLY A 197 34.50 11.16 10.70
C GLY A 197 33.23 11.27 9.84
N ASP A 198 32.34 10.28 9.86
CA ASP A 198 31.06 10.34 9.13
C ASP A 198 30.05 11.22 9.85
N PHE A 199 28.96 11.58 9.17
CA PHE A 199 27.96 12.54 9.66
C PHE A 199 27.41 12.20 11.04
N PHE A 200 27.11 10.93 11.31
CA PHE A 200 26.58 10.46 12.60
C PHE A 200 27.66 9.90 13.55
N ALA A 201 28.93 9.91 13.14
CA ALA A 201 30.05 9.31 13.86
C ALA A 201 29.85 7.82 14.24
N LYS A 202 28.96 7.13 13.55
CA LYS A 202 28.63 5.69 13.69
C LYS A 202 27.94 5.18 12.43
N PRO A 203 27.87 3.85 12.23
CA PRO A 203 27.05 3.29 11.18
C PRO A 203 25.59 3.74 11.30
N ALA A 204 25.01 4.20 10.19
CA ALA A 204 23.60 4.58 10.10
C ALA A 204 22.98 3.98 8.85
N ASN A 205 21.71 3.63 8.92
CA ASN A 205 20.99 2.91 7.87
C ASN A 205 19.60 3.50 7.68
N LEU A 206 18.96 3.18 6.54
CA LEU A 206 17.54 3.38 6.38
C LEU A 206 16.79 2.30 7.16
N THR A 207 15.73 2.70 7.88
CA THR A 207 14.97 1.82 8.76
C THR A 207 14.23 0.70 8.03
N VAL A 208 14.13 -0.46 8.66
CA VAL A 208 13.29 -1.59 8.20
C VAL A 208 11.92 -1.60 8.89
N SER A 209 11.73 -0.82 9.97
CA SER A 209 10.50 -0.73 10.77
C SER A 209 10.58 0.44 11.75
N GLY A 210 9.47 1.06 12.05
CA GLY A 210 9.35 2.07 13.12
C GLY A 210 8.98 1.48 14.49
N GLN A 211 8.99 0.15 14.64
CA GLN A 211 8.46 -0.54 15.81
C GLN A 211 9.20 -0.18 17.11
N LEU A 212 10.53 -0.25 17.12
CA LEU A 212 11.28 -0.08 18.39
C LEU A 212 11.07 1.30 19.01
N GLU A 213 11.14 2.34 18.19
CA GLU A 213 10.85 3.71 18.62
C GLU A 213 9.35 3.90 18.88
N GLY A 214 8.48 3.18 18.14
CA GLY A 214 7.04 3.14 18.38
C GLY A 214 6.71 2.58 19.76
N GLU A 215 7.39 1.51 20.22
CA GLU A 215 7.23 0.98 21.57
C GLU A 215 7.58 2.03 22.65
N ALA A 216 8.60 2.85 22.42
CA ALA A 216 8.94 3.93 23.34
C ALA A 216 7.81 4.96 23.46
N MET A 217 7.17 5.30 22.34
CA MET A 217 6.01 6.20 22.33
C MET A 217 4.79 5.54 22.98
N ALA A 218 4.56 4.24 22.76
CA ALA A 218 3.46 3.51 23.40
C ALA A 218 3.57 3.45 24.91
N MET A 219 4.79 3.38 25.47
CA MET A 219 5.03 3.46 26.93
C MET A 219 4.66 4.83 27.52
N ALA A 220 4.43 5.86 26.72
CA ALA A 220 4.01 7.18 27.15
C ALA A 220 2.56 7.51 26.80
N PHE A 221 2.11 7.12 25.60
CA PHE A 221 0.79 7.49 25.02
C PHE A 221 -0.20 6.34 25.02
N ARG A 222 0.18 5.15 25.45
CA ARG A 222 -0.60 3.92 25.48
C ARG A 222 -0.89 3.34 24.10
N ASN A 223 -1.56 4.08 23.21
CA ASN A 223 -1.94 3.63 21.86
C ASN A 223 -1.28 4.54 20.84
N ILE A 224 -0.40 4.01 20.03
CA ILE A 224 0.23 4.75 18.94
C ILE A 224 0.15 3.95 17.64
N TYR A 225 0.37 4.63 16.52
CA TYR A 225 0.65 3.96 15.26
C TYR A 225 1.68 4.76 14.46
N THR A 226 2.52 4.06 13.72
CA THR A 226 3.34 4.65 12.67
C THR A 226 2.64 4.50 11.32
N PHE A 227 2.90 5.37 10.38
CA PHE A 227 2.60 5.20 8.98
C PHE A 227 3.72 5.86 8.20
N GLY A 228 4.72 5.11 7.81
CA GLY A 228 5.94 5.64 7.25
C GLY A 228 6.66 4.69 6.29
N PRO A 229 7.64 5.22 5.54
CA PRO A 229 8.45 4.45 4.62
C PRO A 229 9.39 3.53 5.38
N THR A 230 9.56 2.33 4.84
CA THR A 230 10.51 1.31 5.30
C THR A 230 11.32 0.81 4.11
N PHE A 231 12.53 0.32 4.38
CA PHE A 231 13.51 0.01 3.36
C PHE A 231 14.15 -1.35 3.64
N ARG A 232 14.23 -2.20 2.61
CA ARG A 232 14.92 -3.49 2.69
C ARG A 232 15.79 -3.69 1.47
N ALA A 233 17.08 -3.96 1.70
CA ALA A 233 18.09 -4.13 0.65
C ALA A 233 18.14 -5.57 0.11
N GLU A 234 17.18 -6.40 0.46
CA GLU A 234 17.09 -7.79 0.00
C GLU A 234 17.10 -7.90 -1.52
N ASN A 235 17.97 -8.74 -2.06
CA ASN A 235 18.01 -9.02 -3.49
C ASN A 235 16.89 -9.97 -3.92
N SER A 236 15.65 -9.59 -3.63
CA SER A 236 14.44 -10.36 -3.96
C SER A 236 13.71 -9.75 -5.14
N ASN A 237 13.53 -10.51 -6.21
CA ASN A 237 12.84 -10.07 -7.44
C ASN A 237 11.48 -10.75 -7.61
N THR A 238 10.66 -10.75 -6.57
CA THR A 238 9.31 -11.34 -6.60
C THR A 238 8.24 -10.28 -6.87
N ALA A 239 7.02 -10.72 -7.10
CA ALA A 239 5.86 -9.83 -7.26
C ALA A 239 5.42 -9.14 -5.95
N ARG A 240 5.98 -9.51 -4.81
CA ARG A 240 5.57 -9.07 -3.46
C ARG A 240 6.63 -8.25 -2.73
N HIS A 241 7.84 -8.09 -3.30
CA HIS A 241 8.94 -7.38 -2.68
C HIS A 241 9.29 -6.12 -3.46
N ALA A 242 9.47 -5.04 -2.73
CA ALA A 242 10.04 -3.78 -3.15
C ALA A 242 11.07 -3.34 -2.12
N SER A 243 12.08 -2.59 -2.53
CA SER A 243 13.13 -2.12 -1.61
C SER A 243 12.70 -0.91 -0.79
N GLU A 244 11.66 -0.21 -1.22
CA GLU A 244 11.01 0.89 -0.51
C GLU A 244 9.50 0.63 -0.53
N PHE A 245 8.87 0.63 0.63
CA PHE A 245 7.43 0.44 0.81
C PHE A 245 6.99 1.13 2.11
N TRP A 246 5.69 1.17 2.38
CA TRP A 246 5.16 1.81 3.57
C TRP A 246 4.57 0.79 4.54
N MET A 247 4.78 1.03 5.84
CA MET A 247 4.23 0.20 6.90
C MET A 247 3.29 1.01 7.78
N ILE A 248 2.22 0.36 8.23
CA ILE A 248 1.36 0.84 9.32
C ILE A 248 1.63 -0.08 10.52
N GLU A 249 2.10 0.49 11.62
CA GLU A 249 2.58 -0.27 12.77
C GLU A 249 1.99 0.30 14.06
N PRO A 250 0.81 -0.17 14.50
CA PRO A 250 0.27 0.16 15.80
C PRO A 250 1.03 -0.57 16.91
N GLU A 251 1.27 0.13 18.04
CA GLU A 251 1.81 -0.41 19.27
C GLU A 251 0.92 0.02 20.45
N ILE A 252 0.55 -0.94 21.30
CA ILE A 252 -0.45 -0.76 22.36
C ILE A 252 0.11 -1.25 23.68
N ALA A 253 0.25 -0.36 24.65
CA ALA A 253 0.61 -0.72 26.03
C ALA A 253 -0.59 -1.34 26.75
N PHE A 254 -0.32 -2.25 27.69
CA PHE A 254 -1.31 -3.04 28.44
C PHE A 254 -2.16 -3.99 27.56
N ALA A 255 -1.62 -4.40 26.40
CA ALA A 255 -2.29 -5.28 25.46
C ALA A 255 -1.57 -6.62 25.33
N GLU A 256 -2.35 -7.65 25.03
CA GLU A 256 -1.89 -9.01 24.73
C GLU A 256 -2.14 -9.34 23.24
N LEU A 257 -1.75 -10.53 22.83
CA LEU A 257 -1.87 -10.99 21.44
C LEU A 257 -3.31 -10.91 20.91
N GLU A 258 -4.29 -11.27 21.75
CA GLU A 258 -5.71 -11.24 21.40
C GLU A 258 -6.20 -9.83 21.05
N ASP A 259 -5.74 -8.81 21.79
CA ASP A 259 -6.16 -7.42 21.58
C ASP A 259 -5.75 -6.90 20.21
N ILE A 260 -4.54 -7.25 19.77
CA ILE A 260 -4.06 -6.83 18.45
C ILE A 260 -4.70 -7.61 17.30
N MET A 261 -5.11 -8.86 17.51
CA MET A 261 -5.88 -9.62 16.51
C MET A 261 -7.26 -8.99 16.29
N VAL A 262 -7.96 -8.60 17.36
CA VAL A 262 -9.23 -7.89 17.26
C VAL A 262 -9.07 -6.56 16.53
N LEU A 263 -8.06 -5.76 16.91
CA LEU A 263 -7.79 -4.48 16.25
C LEU A 263 -7.47 -4.65 14.76
N ALA A 264 -6.68 -5.66 14.40
CA ALA A 264 -6.30 -5.95 13.01
C ALA A 264 -7.51 -6.35 12.17
N GLU A 265 -8.40 -7.21 12.70
CA GLU A 265 -9.64 -7.61 12.04
C GLU A 265 -10.55 -6.40 11.80
N ASP A 266 -10.78 -5.58 12.82
CA ASP A 266 -11.59 -4.36 12.74
C ASP A 266 -11.02 -3.38 11.71
N MET A 267 -9.70 -3.18 11.72
CA MET A 267 -9.02 -2.29 10.78
C MET A 267 -9.19 -2.73 9.32
N ILE A 268 -8.97 -4.00 9.03
CA ILE A 268 -9.12 -4.54 7.66
C ILE A 268 -10.54 -4.38 7.16
N LYS A 269 -11.53 -4.75 7.99
CA LYS A 269 -12.95 -4.62 7.65
C LYS A 269 -13.35 -3.15 7.42
N TYR A 270 -12.90 -2.25 8.29
CA TYR A 270 -13.16 -0.82 8.18
C TYR A 270 -12.59 -0.24 6.87
N VAL A 271 -11.32 -0.51 6.58
CA VAL A 271 -10.63 0.04 5.41
C VAL A 271 -11.26 -0.45 4.11
N ILE A 272 -11.58 -1.75 4.01
CA ILE A 272 -12.24 -2.32 2.84
C ILE A 272 -13.63 -1.69 2.66
N SER A 273 -14.43 -1.62 3.71
CA SER A 273 -15.77 -1.02 3.66
C SER A 273 -15.72 0.44 3.22
N TYR A 274 -14.75 1.21 3.74
CA TYR A 274 -14.55 2.60 3.38
C TYR A 274 -14.23 2.76 1.89
N VAL A 275 -13.35 1.95 1.34
CA VAL A 275 -12.98 2.01 -0.08
C VAL A 275 -14.16 1.61 -0.97
N LEU A 276 -14.88 0.54 -0.62
CA LEU A 276 -16.07 0.10 -1.37
C LEU A 276 -17.13 1.20 -1.43
N GLU A 277 -17.33 1.95 -0.33
CA GLU A 277 -18.28 3.06 -0.28
C GLU A 277 -17.81 4.29 -1.08
N LYS A 278 -16.53 4.66 -0.95
CA LYS A 278 -16.03 5.94 -1.47
C LYS A 278 -15.48 5.90 -2.90
N ALA A 279 -15.18 4.70 -3.43
CA ALA A 279 -14.61 4.51 -4.77
C ALA A 279 -15.35 3.42 -5.59
N PRO A 280 -16.69 3.44 -5.66
CA PRO A 280 -17.44 2.38 -6.34
C PRO A 280 -17.09 2.24 -7.82
N GLU A 281 -16.78 3.33 -8.52
CA GLU A 281 -16.42 3.31 -9.94
C GLU A 281 -15.07 2.62 -10.18
N GLU A 282 -14.08 2.92 -9.35
CA GLU A 282 -12.76 2.31 -9.39
C GLU A 282 -12.85 0.82 -9.04
N MET A 283 -13.64 0.47 -8.03
CA MET A 283 -13.82 -0.91 -7.59
C MET A 283 -14.57 -1.77 -8.62
N GLU A 284 -15.59 -1.22 -9.29
CA GLU A 284 -16.24 -1.85 -10.43
C GLU A 284 -15.25 -2.10 -11.58
N PHE A 285 -14.38 -1.11 -11.87
CA PHE A 285 -13.33 -1.24 -12.87
C PHE A 285 -12.37 -2.40 -12.54
N PHE A 286 -11.89 -2.50 -11.30
CA PHE A 286 -11.00 -3.59 -10.89
C PHE A 286 -11.69 -4.94 -11.01
N ASN A 287 -12.92 -5.06 -10.51
CA ASN A 287 -13.69 -6.32 -10.61
C ASN A 287 -13.91 -6.77 -12.04
N ARG A 288 -14.09 -5.82 -12.96
CA ARG A 288 -14.37 -6.12 -14.37
C ARG A 288 -13.11 -6.43 -15.18
N PHE A 289 -12.01 -5.72 -14.96
CA PHE A 289 -10.85 -5.71 -15.85
C PHE A 289 -9.56 -6.27 -15.26
N ILE A 290 -9.45 -6.34 -13.93
CA ILE A 290 -8.24 -6.79 -13.23
C ILE A 290 -8.45 -8.15 -12.60
N ASP A 291 -9.44 -8.28 -11.72
CA ASP A 291 -9.69 -9.51 -10.95
C ASP A 291 -11.19 -9.77 -10.81
N LYS A 292 -11.71 -10.67 -11.67
CA LYS A 292 -13.11 -11.08 -11.64
C LYS A 292 -13.43 -11.78 -10.32
N GLY A 293 -14.49 -11.34 -9.64
CA GLY A 293 -14.87 -11.83 -8.31
C GLY A 293 -14.20 -11.09 -7.15
N LEU A 294 -13.48 -10.01 -7.43
CA LEU A 294 -12.88 -9.16 -6.41
C LEU A 294 -13.91 -8.64 -5.40
N LEU A 295 -15.04 -8.11 -5.87
CA LEU A 295 -16.07 -7.54 -4.99
C LEU A 295 -16.68 -8.62 -4.10
N ASP A 296 -16.97 -9.81 -4.61
CA ASP A 296 -17.50 -10.93 -3.82
C ASP A 296 -16.50 -11.36 -2.72
N ARG A 297 -15.20 -11.39 -3.06
CA ARG A 297 -14.14 -11.71 -2.10
C ARG A 297 -14.03 -10.65 -1.00
N LEU A 298 -14.05 -9.38 -1.35
CA LEU A 298 -13.97 -8.28 -0.38
C LEU A 298 -15.23 -8.24 0.51
N ASP A 299 -16.42 -8.47 -0.04
CA ASP A 299 -17.66 -8.56 0.72
C ASP A 299 -17.61 -9.72 1.74
N ASN A 300 -17.10 -10.89 1.31
CA ASN A 300 -16.91 -12.02 2.22
C ASN A 300 -15.97 -11.66 3.40
N ILE A 301 -14.88 -10.91 3.16
CA ILE A 301 -13.97 -10.48 4.21
C ILE A 301 -14.66 -9.57 5.23
N VAL A 302 -15.42 -8.58 4.75
CA VAL A 302 -16.10 -7.61 5.61
C VAL A 302 -17.15 -8.31 6.51
N ASN A 303 -17.83 -9.34 5.97
CA ASN A 303 -18.95 -10.01 6.64
C ASN A 303 -18.58 -11.31 7.36
N SER A 304 -17.32 -11.76 7.30
CA SER A 304 -16.85 -13.00 7.96
C SER A 304 -16.11 -12.70 9.25
N ASP A 305 -16.24 -13.57 10.25
CA ASP A 305 -15.30 -13.64 11.36
C ASP A 305 -14.01 -14.30 10.90
N PHE A 306 -12.85 -13.78 11.28
CA PHE A 306 -11.57 -14.35 10.91
C PHE A 306 -11.29 -15.62 11.73
N ALA A 307 -10.78 -16.67 11.07
CA ALA A 307 -10.40 -17.89 11.77
C ALA A 307 -9.13 -17.67 12.60
N ARG A 308 -8.93 -18.47 13.64
CA ARG A 308 -7.78 -18.43 14.54
C ARG A 308 -7.28 -19.85 14.75
N ILE A 309 -6.00 -20.08 14.45
CA ILE A 309 -5.31 -21.36 14.66
C ILE A 309 -3.90 -21.09 15.12
N THR A 310 -3.31 -22.05 15.80
CA THR A 310 -1.88 -22.03 16.11
C THR A 310 -1.05 -22.48 14.90
N TYR A 311 0.24 -22.12 14.87
CA TYR A 311 1.18 -22.62 13.86
C TYR A 311 1.25 -24.16 13.87
N THR A 312 1.20 -24.77 15.05
CA THR A 312 1.17 -26.24 15.17
C THR A 312 -0.04 -26.86 14.50
N GLU A 313 -1.24 -26.28 14.71
CA GLU A 313 -2.46 -26.71 14.03
C GLU A 313 -2.38 -26.48 12.52
N ALA A 314 -1.80 -25.35 12.07
CA ALA A 314 -1.58 -25.09 10.65
C ALA A 314 -0.70 -26.16 9.99
N VAL A 315 0.42 -26.51 10.62
CA VAL A 315 1.31 -27.60 10.16
C VAL A 315 0.59 -28.94 10.13
N ASP A 316 -0.23 -29.26 11.14
CA ASP A 316 -1.01 -30.50 11.19
C ASP A 316 -2.06 -30.57 10.06
N ILE A 317 -2.73 -29.45 9.76
CA ILE A 317 -3.68 -29.33 8.63
C ILE A 317 -2.96 -29.61 7.31
N LEU A 318 -1.81 -28.97 7.10
CA LEU A 318 -1.02 -29.12 5.88
C LEU A 318 -0.51 -30.57 5.71
N LYS A 319 -0.02 -31.21 6.77
CA LYS A 319 0.45 -32.62 6.75
C LYS A 319 -0.67 -33.63 6.46
N LYS A 320 -1.89 -33.34 6.87
CA LYS A 320 -3.08 -34.18 6.61
C LYS A 320 -3.68 -33.97 5.22
N SER A 321 -3.19 -32.98 4.48
CA SER A 321 -3.68 -32.66 3.13
C SER A 321 -3.21 -33.70 2.12
N ASP A 322 -4.07 -34.05 1.17
CA ASP A 322 -3.73 -34.86 0.00
C ASP A 322 -2.95 -34.08 -1.07
N ARG A 323 -2.79 -32.76 -0.88
CA ARG A 323 -2.06 -31.86 -1.80
C ARG A 323 -0.54 -32.09 -1.70
N LYS A 324 0.11 -32.19 -2.86
CA LYS A 324 1.58 -32.15 -2.92
C LYS A 324 2.04 -30.70 -2.98
N PHE A 325 2.72 -30.27 -1.93
CA PHE A 325 3.36 -28.96 -1.87
C PHE A 325 4.75 -29.00 -2.51
N GLN A 326 5.17 -27.87 -3.06
CA GLN A 326 6.52 -27.71 -3.62
C GLN A 326 7.57 -27.63 -2.50
N TYR A 327 7.21 -26.99 -1.40
CA TYR A 327 8.07 -26.84 -0.22
C TYR A 327 7.68 -27.84 0.87
N PRO A 328 8.64 -28.28 1.69
CA PRO A 328 8.36 -29.23 2.77
C PRO A 328 7.41 -28.65 3.81
N VAL A 329 6.60 -29.51 4.43
CA VAL A 329 5.73 -29.17 5.55
C VAL A 329 6.29 -29.82 6.80
N GLU A 330 7.06 -29.05 7.56
CA GLU A 330 7.68 -29.50 8.82
C GLU A 330 7.49 -28.46 9.90
N TRP A 331 7.44 -28.90 11.16
CA TRP A 331 7.38 -27.98 12.29
C TRP A 331 8.76 -27.32 12.48
N GLY A 332 8.78 -26.00 12.66
CA GLY A 332 10.01 -25.23 12.85
C GLY A 332 10.52 -24.52 11.59
N ILE A 333 9.82 -24.61 10.46
CA ILE A 333 10.15 -23.87 9.23
C ILE A 333 9.07 -22.84 8.90
N ASP A 334 9.44 -21.81 8.13
CA ASP A 334 8.48 -20.79 7.68
C ASP A 334 7.42 -21.39 6.76
N LEU A 335 6.15 -20.97 6.97
CA LEU A 335 5.08 -21.24 6.03
C LEU A 335 5.35 -20.50 4.72
N GLN A 336 5.29 -21.23 3.62
CA GLN A 336 5.44 -20.65 2.31
C GLN A 336 4.09 -20.19 1.75
N THR A 337 4.09 -19.30 0.80
CA THR A 337 2.87 -18.76 0.17
C THR A 337 1.87 -19.84 -0.26
N GLU A 338 2.35 -21.00 -0.76
CA GLU A 338 1.44 -22.08 -1.16
C GLU A 338 0.74 -22.73 0.05
N HIS A 339 1.39 -22.76 1.23
CA HIS A 339 0.82 -23.24 2.48
C HIS A 339 -0.24 -22.27 3.00
N GLU A 340 0.07 -20.97 3.03
CA GLU A 340 -0.82 -19.91 3.46
C GLU A 340 -2.09 -19.85 2.61
N ARG A 341 -1.93 -19.95 1.28
CA ARG A 341 -3.06 -19.97 0.36
C ARG A 341 -3.91 -21.22 0.51
N TYR A 342 -3.32 -22.37 0.70
CA TYR A 342 -4.06 -23.60 0.97
C TYR A 342 -4.95 -23.46 2.21
N ILE A 343 -4.38 -22.92 3.30
CA ILE A 343 -5.10 -22.67 4.55
C ILE A 343 -6.26 -21.72 4.32
N THR A 344 -6.02 -20.59 3.67
CA THR A 344 -7.03 -19.52 3.52
C THR A 344 -8.05 -19.77 2.42
N GLU A 345 -7.66 -20.41 1.30
CA GLU A 345 -8.51 -20.56 0.12
C GLU A 345 -9.24 -21.93 0.07
N GLU A 346 -8.61 -23.00 0.53
CA GLU A 346 -9.18 -24.35 0.43
C GLU A 346 -9.79 -24.82 1.75
N VAL A 347 -9.10 -24.57 2.89
CA VAL A 347 -9.53 -25.06 4.21
C VAL A 347 -10.58 -24.14 4.83
N PHE A 348 -10.21 -22.89 5.12
CA PHE A 348 -11.09 -21.97 5.86
C PHE A 348 -11.94 -21.08 4.95
N LYS A 349 -11.51 -20.83 3.71
CA LYS A 349 -12.17 -19.95 2.71
C LYS A 349 -12.46 -18.55 3.24
N LYS A 350 -11.59 -18.04 4.12
CA LYS A 350 -11.65 -16.74 4.78
C LYS A 350 -10.29 -16.37 5.37
N PRO A 351 -10.10 -15.15 5.88
CA PRO A 351 -8.88 -14.78 6.59
C PRO A 351 -8.63 -15.66 7.82
N VAL A 352 -7.36 -15.90 8.10
CA VAL A 352 -6.91 -16.77 9.19
C VAL A 352 -5.78 -16.10 9.94
N PHE A 353 -5.92 -15.93 11.24
CA PHE A 353 -4.82 -15.65 12.14
C PHE A 353 -4.11 -16.96 12.48
N VAL A 354 -2.80 -16.97 12.29
CA VAL A 354 -1.92 -18.06 12.72
C VAL A 354 -1.05 -17.54 13.86
N THR A 355 -1.07 -18.21 15.01
CA THR A 355 -0.39 -17.76 16.24
C THR A 355 0.66 -18.75 16.72
N ASP A 356 1.46 -18.35 17.71
CA ASP A 356 2.35 -19.23 18.47
C ASP A 356 3.37 -19.95 17.59
N TYR A 357 4.14 -19.18 16.87
CA TYR A 357 5.21 -19.68 15.99
C TYR A 357 6.43 -20.16 16.75
N PRO A 358 7.22 -21.11 16.18
CA PRO A 358 8.51 -21.50 16.73
C PRO A 358 9.43 -20.28 16.93
N LYS A 359 10.10 -20.20 18.08
CA LYS A 359 10.95 -19.06 18.45
C LYS A 359 12.15 -18.87 17.51
N GLU A 360 12.62 -19.97 16.88
CA GLU A 360 13.79 -19.97 16.03
C GLU A 360 13.58 -19.25 14.68
N ILE A 361 12.32 -19.08 14.27
CA ILE A 361 11.97 -18.46 12.98
C ILE A 361 11.31 -17.06 13.13
N LYS A 362 11.32 -16.51 14.35
CA LYS A 362 10.70 -15.20 14.63
C LYS A 362 11.69 -14.27 15.35
N ALA A 363 11.42 -12.97 15.29
CA ALA A 363 12.32 -11.93 15.77
C ALA A 363 12.52 -11.94 17.31
N PHE A 364 13.65 -11.40 17.76
CA PHE A 364 14.10 -11.42 19.15
C PHE A 364 13.16 -10.72 20.14
N TYR A 365 12.44 -9.71 19.70
CA TYR A 365 11.56 -8.88 20.54
C TYR A 365 10.22 -9.55 20.87
N MET A 366 9.88 -10.67 20.25
CA MET A 366 8.59 -11.35 20.48
C MET A 366 8.60 -12.11 21.80
N ARG A 367 7.50 -12.05 22.56
CA ARG A 367 7.38 -12.69 23.87
C ARG A 367 7.51 -14.22 23.77
N LEU A 368 8.44 -14.79 24.54
CA LEU A 368 8.57 -16.25 24.66
C LEU A 368 7.38 -16.80 25.48
N ASN A 369 6.66 -17.78 24.92
CA ASN A 369 5.58 -18.48 25.59
C ASN A 369 6.08 -19.36 26.73
N ASP A 370 5.19 -19.76 27.62
CA ASP A 370 5.56 -20.55 28.81
C ASP A 370 6.01 -21.98 28.47
N ASP A 371 5.75 -22.46 27.24
CA ASP A 371 6.25 -23.73 26.72
C ASP A 371 7.77 -23.72 26.42
N GLY A 372 8.37 -22.52 26.39
CA GLY A 372 9.79 -22.30 26.08
C GLY A 372 10.20 -22.60 24.63
N LYS A 373 9.24 -22.92 23.75
CA LYS A 373 9.45 -23.33 22.35
C LYS A 373 8.86 -22.37 21.35
N THR A 374 7.73 -21.75 21.68
CA THR A 374 7.01 -20.84 20.80
C THR A 374 7.06 -19.41 21.33
N VAL A 375 6.73 -18.46 20.47
CA VAL A 375 6.57 -17.04 20.80
C VAL A 375 5.15 -16.59 20.50
N ALA A 376 4.66 -15.60 21.23
CA ALA A 376 3.35 -14.99 21.04
C ALA A 376 3.35 -14.10 19.78
N ALA A 377 3.65 -14.72 18.64
CA ALA A 377 3.58 -14.10 17.32
C ALA A 377 2.21 -14.35 16.69
N VAL A 378 1.83 -13.49 15.74
CA VAL A 378 0.64 -13.67 14.91
C VAL A 378 0.91 -13.18 13.50
N ASP A 379 0.47 -13.95 12.51
CA ASP A 379 0.39 -13.54 11.12
C ASP A 379 -1.08 -13.61 10.67
N LEU A 380 -1.57 -12.54 10.00
CA LEU A 380 -2.87 -12.56 9.34
C LEU A 380 -2.68 -12.96 7.88
N LEU A 381 -3.24 -14.11 7.55
CA LEU A 381 -3.26 -14.64 6.20
C LEU A 381 -4.60 -14.34 5.52
N VAL A 382 -4.57 -13.88 4.27
CA VAL A 382 -5.77 -13.61 3.49
C VAL A 382 -5.77 -14.36 2.15
N PRO A 383 -6.94 -14.76 1.64
CA PRO A 383 -7.05 -15.40 0.32
C PRO A 383 -6.43 -14.54 -0.80
N GLY A 384 -5.71 -15.14 -1.73
CA GLY A 384 -5.11 -14.49 -2.89
C GLY A 384 -3.75 -13.83 -2.65
N VAL A 385 -3.45 -13.41 -1.42
CA VAL A 385 -2.19 -12.73 -1.08
C VAL A 385 -1.31 -13.56 -0.14
N GLY A 386 -1.87 -14.23 0.86
CA GLY A 386 -1.16 -14.83 1.98
C GLY A 386 -1.00 -13.82 3.11
N GLU A 387 0.15 -13.79 3.78
CA GLU A 387 0.41 -12.86 4.88
C GLU A 387 0.31 -11.39 4.45
N ILE A 388 -0.51 -10.61 5.16
CA ILE A 388 -0.61 -9.14 5.02
C ILE A 388 -0.28 -8.39 6.30
N ILE A 389 -0.41 -9.03 7.46
CA ILE A 389 -0.05 -8.49 8.78
C ILE A 389 0.84 -9.52 9.47
N GLY A 390 1.94 -9.05 10.05
CA GLY A 390 2.74 -9.78 11.02
C GLY A 390 2.80 -9.00 12.33
N GLY A 391 2.67 -9.66 13.47
CA GLY A 391 2.64 -9.00 14.77
C GLY A 391 3.04 -9.92 15.93
N SER A 392 3.07 -9.36 17.12
CA SER A 392 3.33 -10.14 18.34
C SER A 392 2.97 -9.36 19.61
N GLN A 393 2.79 -10.06 20.69
CA GLN A 393 3.08 -9.53 22.01
C GLN A 393 4.59 -9.34 22.13
N ARG A 394 5.04 -8.23 22.70
CA ARG A 394 6.45 -7.88 22.84
C ARG A 394 7.02 -8.50 24.14
N GLU A 395 8.31 -8.80 24.16
CA GLU A 395 8.98 -9.31 25.36
C GLU A 395 9.12 -8.20 26.40
N GLU A 396 8.34 -8.25 27.45
CA GLU A 396 8.34 -7.28 28.54
C GLU A 396 9.33 -7.63 29.64
N ARG A 397 9.83 -8.88 29.67
CA ARG A 397 10.76 -9.35 30.72
C ARG A 397 12.20 -8.98 30.34
N TYR A 398 12.80 -8.11 31.13
CA TYR A 398 14.12 -7.55 30.86
C TYR A 398 15.19 -8.65 30.62
N ASP A 399 15.32 -9.63 31.54
CA ASP A 399 16.35 -10.66 31.45
C ASP A 399 16.15 -11.60 30.23
N GLU A 400 14.91 -11.90 29.88
CA GLU A 400 14.59 -12.70 28.68
C GLU A 400 14.93 -11.95 27.39
N LEU A 401 14.62 -10.66 27.34
CA LEU A 401 14.96 -9.81 26.19
C LEU A 401 16.47 -9.70 25.99
N VAL A 402 17.23 -9.53 27.09
CA VAL A 402 18.71 -9.52 27.05
C VAL A 402 19.27 -10.83 26.48
N LYS A 403 18.80 -11.98 26.97
CA LYS A 403 19.21 -13.29 26.44
C LYS A 403 18.97 -13.44 24.95
N LYS A 404 17.83 -12.93 24.46
CA LYS A 404 17.48 -12.99 23.04
C LYS A 404 18.34 -12.06 22.20
N ILE A 405 18.63 -10.85 22.66
CA ILE A 405 19.55 -9.92 22.00
C ILE A 405 20.93 -10.58 21.85
N GLU A 406 21.49 -11.11 22.94
CA GLU A 406 22.80 -11.77 22.93
C GLU A 406 22.81 -13.04 22.06
N ALA A 407 21.76 -13.85 22.10
CA ALA A 407 21.63 -15.06 21.27
C ALA A 407 21.59 -14.76 19.76
N ASN A 408 21.13 -13.57 19.36
CA ASN A 408 21.15 -13.11 17.97
C ASN A 408 22.46 -12.39 17.58
N GLY A 409 23.49 -12.43 18.44
CA GLY A 409 24.81 -11.83 18.17
C GLY A 409 24.82 -10.30 18.28
N MET A 410 23.77 -9.70 18.82
CA MET A 410 23.65 -8.27 19.05
C MET A 410 24.17 -7.91 20.45
N THR A 411 24.47 -6.64 20.69
CA THR A 411 25.00 -6.18 21.98
C THR A 411 23.97 -5.39 22.77
N LYS A 412 24.02 -5.49 24.10
CA LYS A 412 23.17 -4.68 24.99
C LYS A 412 23.41 -3.17 24.82
N ASP A 413 24.64 -2.80 24.47
CA ASP A 413 25.03 -1.41 24.33
C ASP A 413 24.36 -0.74 23.10
N ASP A 414 24.04 -1.50 22.07
CA ASP A 414 23.31 -1.00 20.89
C ASP A 414 21.81 -0.82 21.17
N TYR A 415 21.29 -1.58 22.15
CA TYR A 415 19.86 -1.60 22.51
C TYR A 415 19.57 -1.09 23.91
N TRP A 416 20.51 -0.37 24.55
CA TRP A 416 20.38 0.10 25.93
C TRP A 416 19.09 0.90 26.17
N TRP A 417 18.72 1.78 25.25
CA TRP A 417 17.53 2.61 25.32
C TRP A 417 16.24 1.78 25.19
N TYR A 418 16.26 0.74 24.39
CA TYR A 418 15.14 -0.19 24.21
C TYR A 418 14.96 -1.09 25.46
N LEU A 419 16.07 -1.51 26.08
CA LEU A 419 16.06 -2.24 27.36
C LEU A 419 15.54 -1.36 28.50
N ASP A 420 15.80 -0.06 28.49
CA ASP A 420 15.30 0.88 29.51
C ASP A 420 13.76 0.92 29.52
N LEU A 421 13.07 0.66 28.41
CA LEU A 421 11.61 0.55 28.35
C LEU A 421 11.07 -0.59 29.22
N ARG A 422 11.87 -1.63 29.48
CA ARG A 422 11.50 -2.75 30.36
C ARG A 422 11.90 -2.48 31.81
N LYS A 423 12.94 -1.69 32.01
CA LYS A 423 13.47 -1.34 33.34
C LYS A 423 12.63 -0.26 34.03
N TYR A 424 12.12 0.70 33.29
CA TYR A 424 11.41 1.86 33.83
C TYR A 424 9.91 1.78 33.53
N GLY A 425 9.19 0.93 34.31
CA GLY A 425 7.74 0.79 34.20
C GLY A 425 7.28 -0.01 32.97
N GLY A 426 8.08 -0.98 32.54
CA GLY A 426 7.72 -1.87 31.45
C GLY A 426 6.43 -2.65 31.75
N VAL A 427 5.55 -2.73 30.77
CA VAL A 427 4.27 -3.44 30.85
C VAL A 427 4.12 -4.39 29.68
N LYS A 428 3.16 -5.32 29.77
CA LYS A 428 2.72 -6.06 28.59
C LYS A 428 2.31 -5.09 27.51
N HIS A 429 2.76 -5.31 26.30
CA HIS A 429 2.40 -4.52 25.13
C HIS A 429 2.49 -5.37 23.88
N ALA A 430 1.74 -4.99 22.86
CA ALA A 430 1.63 -5.75 21.64
C ALA A 430 1.43 -4.80 20.45
N GLY A 431 1.84 -5.27 19.28
CA GLY A 431 1.68 -4.51 18.05
C GLY A 431 1.82 -5.39 16.81
N TYR A 432 1.54 -4.80 15.66
CA TYR A 432 1.66 -5.48 14.39
C TYR A 432 2.12 -4.53 13.28
N GLY A 433 2.61 -5.07 12.18
CA GLY A 433 2.92 -4.34 10.96
C GLY A 433 2.01 -4.77 9.82
N LEU A 434 1.34 -3.80 9.17
CA LEU A 434 0.64 -3.99 7.90
C LEU A 434 1.44 -3.37 6.77
N GLY A 435 1.83 -4.17 5.78
CA GLY A 435 2.40 -3.66 4.54
C GLY A 435 1.33 -2.91 3.73
N PHE A 436 1.52 -1.59 3.55
CA PHE A 436 0.53 -0.76 2.86
C PHE A 436 0.32 -1.19 1.40
N GLU A 437 1.37 -1.53 0.70
CA GLU A 437 1.28 -2.03 -0.66
C GLU A 437 0.54 -3.37 -0.74
N ARG A 438 0.72 -4.25 0.25
CA ARG A 438 0.01 -5.54 0.28
C ARG A 438 -1.50 -5.36 0.43
N ILE A 439 -1.96 -4.45 1.29
CA ILE A 439 -3.40 -4.16 1.41
C ILE A 439 -3.94 -3.49 0.14
N ILE A 440 -3.18 -2.62 -0.54
CA ILE A 440 -3.59 -2.05 -1.83
C ILE A 440 -3.70 -3.14 -2.90
N MET A 441 -2.72 -4.05 -3.01
CA MET A 441 -2.82 -5.21 -3.90
C MET A 441 -4.08 -6.02 -3.62
N TYR A 442 -4.38 -6.26 -2.36
CA TYR A 442 -5.54 -7.03 -1.93
C TYR A 442 -6.86 -6.37 -2.33
N ILE A 443 -7.02 -5.07 -2.04
CA ILE A 443 -8.23 -4.31 -2.34
C ILE A 443 -8.44 -4.13 -3.84
N THR A 444 -7.36 -3.97 -4.63
CA THR A 444 -7.46 -3.69 -6.06
C THR A 444 -7.38 -4.93 -6.96
N GLY A 445 -6.98 -6.07 -6.42
CA GLY A 445 -6.71 -7.28 -7.19
C GLY A 445 -5.42 -7.22 -8.03
N MET A 446 -4.59 -6.19 -7.83
CA MET A 446 -3.30 -6.07 -8.54
C MET A 446 -2.32 -7.15 -8.06
N SER A 447 -1.70 -7.85 -9.01
CA SER A 447 -0.86 -9.03 -8.72
C SER A 447 0.61 -8.71 -8.44
N ASN A 448 1.04 -7.47 -8.61
CA ASN A 448 2.45 -7.09 -8.47
C ASN A 448 2.60 -5.78 -7.69
N ILE A 449 3.44 -5.79 -6.67
CA ILE A 449 3.70 -4.65 -5.80
C ILE A 449 4.19 -3.40 -6.56
N ARG A 450 4.91 -3.59 -7.69
CA ARG A 450 5.36 -2.50 -8.56
C ARG A 450 4.21 -1.71 -9.17
N ASP A 451 3.01 -2.31 -9.20
CA ASP A 451 1.83 -1.72 -9.83
C ASP A 451 0.90 -1.03 -8.83
N VAL A 452 1.27 -1.01 -7.56
CA VAL A 452 0.57 -0.24 -6.51
C VAL A 452 1.44 0.86 -5.90
N LEU A 453 2.70 0.95 -6.32
CA LEU A 453 3.64 2.03 -5.99
C LEU A 453 3.67 3.05 -7.13
N PRO A 454 3.66 4.36 -6.88
CA PRO A 454 3.80 5.37 -7.93
C PRO A 454 5.10 5.22 -8.73
N PHE A 455 6.23 5.14 -8.03
CA PHE A 455 7.58 4.96 -8.56
C PHE A 455 8.29 3.84 -7.79
N PRO A 456 8.18 2.58 -8.22
CA PRO A 456 8.69 1.45 -7.46
C PRO A 456 10.23 1.43 -7.41
N ARG A 457 10.77 1.07 -6.23
CA ARG A 457 12.19 0.79 -6.01
C ARG A 457 12.37 -0.71 -5.86
N THR A 458 13.16 -1.30 -6.74
CA THR A 458 13.45 -2.75 -6.73
C THR A 458 14.89 -2.99 -7.16
N PRO A 459 15.46 -4.19 -6.97
CA PRO A 459 16.80 -4.47 -7.43
C PRO A 459 17.01 -4.04 -8.89
N LYS A 460 18.07 -3.31 -9.15
CA LYS A 460 18.48 -2.74 -10.46
C LYS A 460 17.49 -1.72 -11.06
N SER A 461 16.54 -1.18 -10.28
CA SER A 461 15.59 -0.19 -10.78
C SER A 461 15.37 0.92 -9.76
N ALA A 462 15.84 2.11 -10.09
CA ALA A 462 15.67 3.36 -9.33
C ALA A 462 15.41 4.56 -10.26
N GLU A 463 14.89 4.30 -11.46
CA GLU A 463 14.49 5.33 -12.41
C GLU A 463 13.35 6.20 -11.84
N PHE A 464 13.35 7.49 -12.18
CA PHE A 464 12.45 8.55 -11.71
C PHE A 464 12.78 9.06 -10.31
#